data_a3e0d6a4e7a1fac1d8b77fc9c174e0ec
#
_entry.id   a3e0d6a4e7a1fac1d8b77fc9c174e0ec
#
_cell.length_a   1.000
_cell.length_b   1.000
_cell.length_c   1.000
_cell.angle_alpha   90.00
_cell.angle_beta   90.00
_cell.angle_gamma   90.00
#
_symmetry.space_group_name_H-M   'P 1'
#
loop_
_entity.id
_entity.type
_entity.pdbx_description
1 polymer ?
#
loop_
_entity_poly.entity_id
_entity_poly.type
_entity_poly.pdbx_seq_one_letter_code
_entity_poly.pdbx_strand_id
1 'polypeptide(L)'
;MPLNGRPLSAARPDDTSGAGARATARMDRSGMNRQLTFLGIESSCDDTGAAVVRHRPGQPAEILSNVVASQTDLHAAFGGVVPEIAARAHVEKLDLMIETALAQAGLALTGLDGIAVTAGPGLIGGVLAGVMTAKGVSAATGLPLVGVNHLAGHALTPRLTDDLAFPYLMLLVSGGHCQFLRVEGAEKFTRLGGTIDDAPGEAFDKTAKLLGLPQPGGPAVEAEARHGVAGRFAFPRPLLDRAGCDLSFSGLKTALMRARDAVVAEKGGLTRADRADLCAGFQAAVRDVLAEKSRRALAASPGMTGFAVAGGVAANQSLRAALEGVAQRAGVPFLAPPLALCTDNAAMIAWAGMERFRTGAHDDLTLSARPRWPLDRDAPALIGSGKRGAKA
;
A
#
# COMPACT_ATOMS: atom_id res chain seq x y z
N MET A 1 -21.43 78.77 16.64
CA MET A 1 -22.77 78.25 16.36
C MET A 1 -22.68 76.73 16.08
N PRO A 2 -23.23 75.87 16.93
CA PRO A 2 -23.19 74.42 16.74
C PRO A 2 -24.45 73.99 15.99
N LEU A 3 -24.29 73.10 15.03
CA LEU A 3 -25.38 72.41 14.32
C LEU A 3 -25.65 71.05 15.00
N ASN A 4 -26.87 70.95 15.49
CA ASN A 4 -27.47 69.77 16.11
C ASN A 4 -27.64 68.66 15.07
N GLY A 5 -26.99 67.52 15.24
CA GLY A 5 -27.27 66.28 14.52
C GLY A 5 -27.97 65.29 15.44
N ARG A 6 -29.21 64.94 15.16
CA ARG A 6 -29.99 63.88 15.83
C ARG A 6 -29.38 62.50 15.51
N PRO A 7 -29.35 61.55 16.45
CA PRO A 7 -28.96 60.17 16.14
C PRO A 7 -30.10 59.43 15.44
N LEU A 8 -29.78 58.80 14.30
CA LEU A 8 -30.62 57.83 13.62
C LEU A 8 -30.68 56.52 14.42
N SER A 9 -31.90 56.16 14.81
CA SER A 9 -32.22 54.87 15.42
C SER A 9 -31.89 53.76 14.45
N ALA A 10 -30.92 52.91 14.77
CA ALA A 10 -30.64 51.67 14.07
C ALA A 10 -31.66 50.61 14.51
N ALA A 11 -32.55 50.25 13.57
CA ALA A 11 -33.38 49.05 13.67
C ALA A 11 -32.47 47.82 13.66
N ARG A 12 -32.64 46.94 14.67
CA ARG A 12 -32.04 45.59 14.69
C ARG A 12 -32.73 44.76 13.64
N PRO A 13 -32.01 44.04 12.77
CA PRO A 13 -32.60 42.96 11.99
C PRO A 13 -32.85 41.77 12.88
N ASP A 14 -34.04 41.22 12.75
CA ASP A 14 -34.50 39.99 13.44
C ASP A 14 -33.60 38.82 13.22
N ASP A 15 -33.41 38.11 14.30
CA ASP A 15 -32.79 36.79 14.42
C ASP A 15 -33.55 35.75 13.54
N THR A 16 -33.02 35.46 12.35
CA THR A 16 -33.31 34.23 11.65
C THR A 16 -32.18 33.24 11.87
N SER A 17 -32.06 32.75 13.11
CA SER A 17 -31.33 31.54 13.46
C SER A 17 -32.09 30.31 12.92
N GLY A 18 -31.71 29.87 11.75
CA GLY A 18 -32.41 28.74 11.14
C GLY A 18 -31.75 28.09 9.93
N ALA A 19 -30.41 27.95 9.91
CA ALA A 19 -29.80 27.09 8.91
C ALA A 19 -28.33 26.79 9.30
N GLY A 20 -28.08 25.78 10.06
CA GLY A 20 -26.70 25.41 10.40
C GLY A 20 -26.50 24.20 11.29
N ALA A 21 -27.53 23.58 11.77
CA ALA A 21 -27.40 22.35 12.54
C ALA A 21 -27.87 21.17 11.68
N ARG A 22 -27.15 20.85 10.57
CA ARG A 22 -27.25 19.51 9.99
C ARG A 22 -26.50 18.57 10.91
N ALA A 23 -27.31 17.78 11.60
CA ALA A 23 -26.96 16.73 12.51
C ALA A 23 -25.79 15.89 11.98
N THR A 24 -24.71 15.83 12.75
CA THR A 24 -23.85 14.66 12.82
C THR A 24 -24.77 13.49 13.25
N ALA A 25 -25.32 12.79 12.28
CA ALA A 25 -26.12 11.61 12.53
C ALA A 25 -25.20 10.62 13.24
N ARG A 26 -25.34 10.48 14.54
CA ARG A 26 -24.80 9.35 15.29
C ARG A 26 -25.33 8.11 14.59
N MET A 27 -24.46 7.40 13.87
CA MET A 27 -24.80 6.07 13.33
C MET A 27 -25.22 5.21 14.51
N ASP A 28 -26.50 4.85 14.53
CA ASP A 28 -26.97 3.88 15.49
C ASP A 28 -26.40 2.49 15.13
N ARG A 29 -26.44 1.55 16.07
CA ARG A 29 -25.89 0.19 15.87
C ARG A 29 -26.55 -0.57 14.68
N SER A 30 -27.72 -0.15 14.22
CA SER A 30 -28.41 -0.73 13.06
C SER A 30 -27.73 -0.34 11.74
N GLY A 31 -27.12 0.84 11.66
CA GLY A 31 -26.39 1.32 10.49
C GLY A 31 -25.07 0.59 10.21
N MET A 32 -24.44 0.01 11.24
CA MET A 32 -23.19 -0.73 11.10
C MET A 32 -23.36 -2.11 10.43
N ASN A 33 -24.54 -2.67 10.43
CA ASN A 33 -24.84 -4.01 9.90
C ASN A 33 -25.52 -3.99 8.52
N ARG A 34 -25.66 -2.81 7.90
CA ARG A 34 -26.24 -2.66 6.57
C ARG A 34 -25.22 -2.90 5.46
N GLN A 35 -25.70 -3.13 4.25
CA GLN A 35 -24.89 -3.08 3.05
C GLN A 35 -24.32 -1.67 2.86
N LEU A 36 -23.05 -1.57 2.53
CA LEU A 36 -22.35 -0.33 2.21
C LEU A 36 -21.73 -0.42 0.81
N THR A 37 -21.71 0.71 0.11
CA THR A 37 -21.05 0.87 -1.20
C THR A 37 -20.13 2.10 -1.13
N PHE A 38 -18.83 1.91 -1.30
CA PHE A 38 -17.81 2.95 -1.17
C PHE A 38 -17.06 3.17 -2.46
N LEU A 39 -16.81 4.44 -2.77
CA LEU A 39 -15.82 4.86 -3.76
C LEU A 39 -14.45 4.91 -3.08
N GLY A 40 -13.46 4.25 -3.66
CA GLY A 40 -12.04 4.37 -3.28
C GLY A 40 -11.28 5.23 -4.27
N ILE A 41 -10.34 6.02 -3.77
CA ILE A 41 -9.43 6.87 -4.57
C ILE A 41 -8.00 6.61 -4.11
N GLU A 42 -7.11 6.22 -5.05
CA GLU A 42 -5.69 5.99 -4.81
C GLU A 42 -4.84 6.89 -5.71
N SER A 43 -3.89 7.61 -5.12
CA SER A 43 -2.98 8.52 -5.83
C SER A 43 -1.67 8.77 -5.06
N SER A 44 -1.23 7.81 -4.27
CA SER A 44 -0.10 8.03 -3.33
C SER A 44 1.28 7.96 -3.97
N CYS A 45 1.43 7.31 -5.12
CA CYS A 45 2.71 7.11 -5.80
C CYS A 45 2.62 7.49 -7.29
N ASP A 46 2.64 6.51 -8.19
CA ASP A 46 2.63 6.68 -9.65
C ASP A 46 1.47 5.96 -10.34
N ASP A 47 0.61 5.29 -9.59
CA ASP A 47 -0.63 4.73 -10.08
C ASP A 47 -1.82 5.62 -9.65
N THR A 48 -2.70 5.94 -10.59
CA THR A 48 -3.97 6.64 -10.33
C THR A 48 -5.09 5.63 -10.35
N GLY A 49 -5.87 5.53 -9.29
CA GLY A 49 -6.94 4.54 -9.20
C GLY A 49 -8.25 5.10 -8.67
N ALA A 50 -9.36 4.58 -9.22
CA ALA A 50 -10.70 4.70 -8.65
C ALA A 50 -11.42 3.36 -8.69
N ALA A 51 -12.15 3.02 -7.63
CA ALA A 51 -12.85 1.74 -7.52
C ALA A 51 -14.15 1.88 -6.75
N VAL A 52 -15.11 1.01 -7.03
CA VAL A 52 -16.34 0.90 -6.25
C VAL A 52 -16.40 -0.49 -5.63
N VAL A 53 -16.50 -0.55 -4.31
CA VAL A 53 -16.63 -1.78 -3.55
C VAL A 53 -17.93 -1.78 -2.77
N ARG A 54 -18.63 -2.91 -2.77
CA ARG A 54 -19.87 -3.15 -2.03
C ARG A 54 -19.70 -4.29 -1.07
N HIS A 55 -20.23 -4.16 0.13
CA HIS A 55 -20.20 -5.24 1.10
C HIS A 55 -21.37 -5.19 2.08
N ARG A 56 -21.94 -6.38 2.33
CA ARG A 56 -22.89 -6.65 3.42
C ARG A 56 -22.24 -7.61 4.41
N PRO A 57 -22.21 -7.33 5.71
CA PRO A 57 -21.65 -8.24 6.70
C PRO A 57 -22.21 -9.66 6.58
N GLY A 58 -21.32 -10.67 6.65
CA GLY A 58 -21.66 -12.07 6.47
C GLY A 58 -21.83 -12.53 5.01
N GLN A 59 -21.50 -11.67 4.06
CA GLN A 59 -21.42 -12.01 2.63
C GLN A 59 -20.02 -11.64 2.09
N PRO A 60 -19.54 -12.30 1.04
CA PRO A 60 -18.32 -11.87 0.36
C PRO A 60 -18.41 -10.41 -0.13
N ALA A 61 -17.32 -9.70 -0.06
CA ALA A 61 -17.25 -8.35 -0.64
C ALA A 61 -17.26 -8.41 -2.17
N GLU A 62 -17.87 -7.42 -2.80
CA GLU A 62 -17.98 -7.29 -4.25
C GLU A 62 -17.16 -6.08 -4.72
N ILE A 63 -16.19 -6.32 -5.60
CA ILE A 63 -15.50 -5.26 -6.33
C ILE A 63 -16.30 -4.99 -7.59
N LEU A 64 -17.14 -3.94 -7.57
CA LEU A 64 -18.00 -3.58 -8.70
C LEU A 64 -17.21 -2.95 -9.85
N SER A 65 -16.12 -2.26 -9.51
CA SER A 65 -15.15 -1.71 -10.46
C SER A 65 -13.81 -1.49 -9.79
N ASN A 66 -12.72 -1.57 -10.56
CA ASN A 66 -11.37 -1.21 -10.11
C ASN A 66 -10.57 -0.73 -11.31
N VAL A 67 -10.49 0.57 -11.49
CA VAL A 67 -9.84 1.23 -12.62
C VAL A 67 -8.51 1.78 -12.15
N VAL A 68 -7.43 1.37 -12.80
CA VAL A 68 -6.06 1.81 -12.48
C VAL A 68 -5.39 2.30 -13.76
N ALA A 69 -4.77 3.46 -13.69
CA ALA A 69 -3.95 4.03 -14.76
C ALA A 69 -2.52 4.21 -14.26
N SER A 70 -1.63 3.34 -14.73
CA SER A 70 -0.21 3.43 -14.42
C SER A 70 0.45 4.61 -15.14
N GLN A 71 1.47 5.16 -14.51
CA GLN A 71 2.30 6.23 -15.05
C GLN A 71 3.71 5.73 -15.41
N THR A 72 3.93 4.41 -15.47
CA THR A 72 5.24 3.79 -15.71
C THR A 72 5.94 4.39 -16.94
N ASP A 73 5.21 4.57 -18.05
CA ASP A 73 5.76 5.12 -19.29
C ASP A 73 6.20 6.58 -19.14
N LEU A 74 5.50 7.38 -18.33
CA LEU A 74 5.85 8.78 -18.06
C LEU A 74 7.18 8.90 -17.30
N HIS A 75 7.52 7.89 -16.51
CA HIS A 75 8.70 7.88 -15.66
C HIS A 75 9.87 7.07 -16.23
N ALA A 76 9.65 6.29 -17.29
CA ALA A 76 10.66 5.40 -17.87
C ALA A 76 11.97 6.10 -18.24
N ALA A 77 11.86 7.28 -18.85
CA ALA A 77 13.04 8.09 -19.27
C ALA A 77 13.89 8.62 -18.10
N PHE A 78 13.30 8.71 -16.90
CA PHE A 78 13.97 9.26 -15.70
C PHE A 78 14.55 8.16 -14.79
N GLY A 79 14.27 6.90 -15.08
CA GLY A 79 14.76 5.77 -14.29
C GLY A 79 14.15 5.65 -12.88
N GLY A 80 12.99 6.27 -12.65
CA GLY A 80 12.24 6.25 -11.40
C GLY A 80 11.18 7.34 -11.36
N VAL A 81 10.28 7.28 -10.38
CA VAL A 81 9.16 8.22 -10.25
C VAL A 81 9.63 9.65 -10.01
N VAL A 82 9.15 10.59 -10.83
CA VAL A 82 9.35 12.04 -10.68
C VAL A 82 8.10 12.63 -10.00
N PRO A 83 8.18 13.06 -8.74
CA PRO A 83 7.01 13.42 -7.93
C PRO A 83 6.11 14.49 -8.56
N GLU A 84 6.69 15.48 -9.22
CA GLU A 84 5.94 16.57 -9.85
C GLU A 84 5.16 16.09 -11.09
N ILE A 85 5.77 15.23 -11.90
CA ILE A 85 5.09 14.61 -13.05
C ILE A 85 3.94 13.75 -12.57
N ALA A 86 4.18 12.93 -11.52
CA ALA A 86 3.15 12.09 -10.93
C ALA A 86 1.97 12.92 -10.42
N ALA A 87 2.23 14.00 -9.68
CA ALA A 87 1.18 14.85 -9.14
C ALA A 87 0.30 15.47 -10.24
N ARG A 88 0.89 15.95 -11.33
CA ARG A 88 0.15 16.50 -12.48
C ARG A 88 -0.72 15.46 -13.17
N ALA A 89 -0.15 14.27 -13.41
CA ALA A 89 -0.88 13.17 -14.04
C ALA A 89 -2.07 12.70 -13.18
N HIS A 90 -1.97 12.73 -11.86
CA HIS A 90 -3.12 12.46 -10.98
C HIS A 90 -4.23 13.49 -11.16
N VAL A 91 -3.90 14.78 -11.18
CA VAL A 91 -4.90 15.84 -11.38
C VAL A 91 -5.60 15.71 -12.72
N GLU A 92 -4.89 15.31 -13.78
CA GLU A 92 -5.43 15.16 -15.13
C GLU A 92 -6.32 13.92 -15.30
N LYS A 93 -6.17 12.90 -14.44
CA LYS A 93 -6.82 11.60 -14.64
C LYS A 93 -7.91 11.27 -13.63
N LEU A 94 -7.87 11.83 -12.41
CA LEU A 94 -8.72 11.37 -11.30
C LEU A 94 -10.22 11.48 -11.59
N ASP A 95 -10.67 12.54 -12.22
CA ASP A 95 -12.09 12.73 -12.59
C ASP A 95 -12.56 11.65 -13.57
N LEU A 96 -11.80 11.42 -14.63
CA LEU A 96 -12.07 10.35 -15.61
C LEU A 96 -12.04 8.96 -14.99
N MET A 97 -11.12 8.72 -14.04
CA MET A 97 -11.05 7.43 -13.33
C MET A 97 -12.30 7.22 -12.47
N ILE A 98 -12.76 8.25 -11.76
CA ILE A 98 -13.98 8.20 -10.94
C ILE A 98 -15.21 7.97 -11.82
N GLU A 99 -15.36 8.73 -12.90
CA GLU A 99 -16.47 8.55 -13.86
C GLU A 99 -16.48 7.14 -14.44
N THR A 100 -15.32 6.64 -14.87
CA THR A 100 -15.17 5.29 -15.41
C THR A 100 -15.53 4.22 -14.37
N ALA A 101 -15.06 4.37 -13.13
CA ALA A 101 -15.35 3.42 -12.06
C ALA A 101 -16.86 3.39 -11.73
N LEU A 102 -17.51 4.54 -11.68
CA LEU A 102 -18.96 4.63 -11.46
C LEU A 102 -19.75 4.02 -12.62
N ALA A 103 -19.36 4.32 -13.87
CA ALA A 103 -19.99 3.76 -15.05
C ALA A 103 -19.87 2.22 -15.10
N GLN A 104 -18.68 1.67 -14.83
CA GLN A 104 -18.48 0.23 -14.76
C GLN A 104 -19.28 -0.43 -13.63
N ALA A 105 -19.45 0.25 -12.50
CA ALA A 105 -20.28 -0.20 -11.39
C ALA A 105 -21.78 -0.06 -11.64
N GLY A 106 -22.20 0.63 -12.70
CA GLY A 106 -23.60 0.94 -12.98
C GLY A 106 -24.24 1.86 -11.94
N LEU A 107 -23.46 2.77 -11.34
CA LEU A 107 -23.89 3.63 -10.24
C LEU A 107 -23.64 5.11 -10.55
N ALA A 108 -24.47 5.97 -9.92
CA ALA A 108 -24.21 7.39 -9.78
C ALA A 108 -23.63 7.68 -8.37
N LEU A 109 -23.08 8.87 -8.16
CA LEU A 109 -22.60 9.30 -6.84
C LEU A 109 -23.65 9.18 -5.73
N THR A 110 -24.93 9.34 -6.06
CA THR A 110 -26.07 9.18 -5.14
C THR A 110 -26.29 7.75 -4.66
N GLY A 111 -25.71 6.76 -5.34
CA GLY A 111 -25.77 5.35 -4.98
C GLY A 111 -24.64 4.90 -4.02
N LEU A 112 -23.78 5.83 -3.61
CA LEU A 112 -22.68 5.56 -2.68
C LEU A 112 -23.07 5.91 -1.25
N ASP A 113 -22.44 5.22 -0.30
CA ASP A 113 -22.56 5.45 1.15
C ASP A 113 -21.37 6.23 1.73
N GLY A 114 -20.26 6.33 1.00
CA GLY A 114 -19.08 7.05 1.43
C GLY A 114 -17.94 7.05 0.41
N ILE A 115 -16.94 7.87 0.69
CA ILE A 115 -15.74 8.06 -0.12
C ILE A 115 -14.54 7.75 0.76
N ALA A 116 -13.71 6.83 0.30
CA ALA A 116 -12.42 6.52 0.89
C ALA A 116 -11.30 7.07 0.01
N VAL A 117 -10.29 7.69 0.59
CA VAL A 117 -9.17 8.24 -0.16
C VAL A 117 -7.86 7.99 0.57
N THR A 118 -6.83 7.65 -0.16
CA THR A 118 -5.49 7.59 0.42
C THR A 118 -5.05 8.98 0.88
N ALA A 119 -4.92 9.14 2.20
CA ALA A 119 -4.43 10.37 2.82
C ALA A 119 -2.94 10.29 3.21
N GLY A 120 -2.26 9.22 2.84
CA GLY A 120 -0.85 8.91 3.04
C GLY A 120 -0.61 7.49 3.56
N PRO A 121 0.66 7.10 3.73
CA PRO A 121 1.87 7.78 3.29
C PRO A 121 2.00 7.80 1.77
N GLY A 122 2.84 8.70 1.21
CA GLY A 122 3.08 8.76 -0.22
C GLY A 122 3.73 10.06 -0.67
N LEU A 123 3.80 10.23 -1.98
CA LEU A 123 4.28 11.47 -2.61
C LEU A 123 3.27 12.59 -2.37
N ILE A 124 3.68 13.63 -1.65
CA ILE A 124 2.77 14.65 -1.14
C ILE A 124 1.87 15.27 -2.21
N GLY A 125 2.40 15.53 -3.41
CA GLY A 125 1.63 16.10 -4.51
C GLY A 125 0.51 15.18 -5.00
N GLY A 126 0.79 13.87 -5.14
CA GLY A 126 -0.20 12.86 -5.51
C GLY A 126 -1.26 12.69 -4.43
N VAL A 127 -0.83 12.52 -3.17
CA VAL A 127 -1.77 12.40 -2.03
C VAL A 127 -2.68 13.63 -1.93
N LEU A 128 -2.14 14.84 -2.15
CA LEU A 128 -2.94 16.07 -2.17
C LEU A 128 -3.97 16.07 -3.29
N ALA A 129 -3.62 15.63 -4.50
CA ALA A 129 -4.54 15.56 -5.62
C ALA A 129 -5.77 14.68 -5.27
N GLY A 130 -5.53 13.45 -4.77
CA GLY A 130 -6.61 12.55 -4.34
C GLY A 130 -7.45 13.11 -3.21
N VAL A 131 -6.82 13.61 -2.14
CA VAL A 131 -7.52 14.16 -0.97
C VAL A 131 -8.38 15.37 -1.36
N MET A 132 -7.88 16.28 -2.20
CA MET A 132 -8.66 17.43 -2.64
C MET A 132 -9.83 17.04 -3.54
N THR A 133 -9.64 16.07 -4.45
CA THR A 133 -10.73 15.52 -5.27
C THR A 133 -11.81 14.88 -4.38
N ALA A 134 -11.43 14.03 -3.42
CA ALA A 134 -12.36 13.39 -2.49
C ALA A 134 -13.14 14.40 -1.63
N LYS A 135 -12.47 15.46 -1.16
CA LYS A 135 -13.13 16.57 -0.44
C LYS A 135 -14.15 17.30 -1.32
N GLY A 136 -13.78 17.57 -2.57
CA GLY A 136 -14.68 18.21 -3.54
C GLY A 136 -15.95 17.39 -3.76
N VAL A 137 -15.80 16.07 -3.97
CA VAL A 137 -16.95 15.17 -4.13
C VAL A 137 -17.77 15.09 -2.84
N SER A 138 -17.12 14.95 -1.67
CA SER A 138 -17.80 14.93 -0.36
C SER A 138 -18.58 16.24 -0.10
N ALA A 139 -17.98 17.39 -0.36
CA ALA A 139 -18.62 18.69 -0.19
C ALA A 139 -19.86 18.87 -1.11
N ALA A 140 -19.77 18.40 -2.35
CA ALA A 140 -20.84 18.50 -3.32
C ALA A 140 -21.99 17.53 -3.05
N THR A 141 -21.72 16.34 -2.52
CA THR A 141 -22.69 15.26 -2.33
C THR A 141 -23.19 15.10 -0.91
N GLY A 142 -22.44 15.59 0.07
CA GLY A 142 -22.67 15.33 1.49
C GLY A 142 -22.27 13.91 1.94
N LEU A 143 -21.62 13.13 1.09
CA LEU A 143 -21.14 11.78 1.44
C LEU A 143 -20.04 11.84 2.50
N PRO A 144 -20.04 10.90 3.48
CA PRO A 144 -18.95 10.76 4.44
C PRO A 144 -17.60 10.56 3.75
N LEU A 145 -16.58 11.25 4.25
CA LEU A 145 -15.19 11.14 3.80
C LEU A 145 -14.39 10.30 4.78
N VAL A 146 -13.57 9.38 4.28
CA VAL A 146 -12.69 8.54 5.09
C VAL A 146 -11.28 8.57 4.51
N GLY A 147 -10.35 9.19 5.24
CA GLY A 147 -8.93 9.15 4.92
C GLY A 147 -8.34 7.79 5.29
N VAL A 148 -7.67 7.15 4.36
CA VAL A 148 -7.08 5.81 4.53
C VAL A 148 -5.57 5.90 4.51
N ASN A 149 -4.93 5.13 5.36
CA ASN A 149 -3.50 4.89 5.25
C ASN A 149 -3.26 3.87 4.12
N HIS A 150 -2.45 4.22 3.13
CA HIS A 150 -2.13 3.39 1.97
C HIS A 150 -1.69 1.95 2.37
N LEU A 151 -0.81 1.84 3.37
CA LEU A 151 -0.34 0.53 3.85
C LEU A 151 -1.46 -0.25 4.57
N ALA A 152 -2.45 0.44 5.17
CA ALA A 152 -3.64 -0.23 5.70
C ALA A 152 -4.49 -0.80 4.57
N GLY A 153 -4.58 -0.13 3.43
CA GLY A 153 -5.21 -0.68 2.23
C GLY A 153 -4.66 -2.06 1.88
N HIS A 154 -3.35 -2.14 1.69
CA HIS A 154 -2.69 -3.42 1.42
C HIS A 154 -2.86 -4.43 2.57
N ALA A 155 -2.73 -3.99 3.82
CA ALA A 155 -2.82 -4.88 4.97
C ALA A 155 -4.21 -5.49 5.13
N LEU A 156 -5.28 -4.78 4.74
CA LEU A 156 -6.67 -5.24 4.85
C LEU A 156 -7.19 -5.94 3.58
N THR A 157 -6.43 -5.97 2.49
CA THR A 157 -6.83 -6.65 1.24
C THR A 157 -7.19 -8.13 1.43
N PRO A 158 -6.53 -8.95 2.28
CA PRO A 158 -6.94 -10.33 2.52
C PRO A 158 -8.34 -10.47 3.11
N ARG A 159 -8.86 -9.44 3.75
CA ARG A 159 -10.25 -9.41 4.23
C ARG A 159 -11.24 -9.11 3.10
N LEU A 160 -10.81 -8.32 2.13
CA LEU A 160 -11.61 -8.05 0.93
C LEU A 160 -11.76 -9.30 0.06
N THR A 161 -10.67 -10.08 -0.09
CA THR A 161 -10.64 -11.23 -1.01
C THR A 161 -11.09 -12.54 -0.39
N ASP A 162 -10.78 -12.76 0.89
CA ASP A 162 -10.89 -14.08 1.55
C ASP A 162 -11.63 -14.01 2.89
N ASP A 163 -12.21 -12.86 3.25
CA ASP A 163 -12.88 -12.61 4.53
C ASP A 163 -12.05 -13.03 5.75
N LEU A 164 -10.73 -12.84 5.68
CA LEU A 164 -9.80 -13.26 6.73
C LEU A 164 -10.11 -12.56 8.06
N ALA A 165 -10.41 -13.34 9.09
CA ALA A 165 -10.73 -12.81 10.42
C ALA A 165 -9.49 -12.22 11.12
N PHE A 166 -9.69 -11.20 11.96
CA PHE A 166 -8.65 -10.72 12.89
C PHE A 166 -8.44 -11.71 14.05
N PRO A 167 -7.23 -11.79 14.63
CA PRO A 167 -5.98 -11.20 14.18
C PRO A 167 -5.25 -12.09 13.18
N TYR A 168 -4.49 -11.52 12.27
CA TYR A 168 -3.63 -12.27 11.35
C TYR A 168 -2.26 -11.61 11.18
N LEU A 169 -1.28 -12.43 10.76
CA LEU A 169 0.03 -11.93 10.38
C LEU A 169 0.01 -11.48 8.92
N MET A 170 0.56 -10.30 8.64
CA MET A 170 0.72 -9.74 7.31
C MET A 170 2.18 -9.47 7.00
N LEU A 171 2.66 -9.95 5.86
CA LEU A 171 3.90 -9.51 5.24
C LEU A 171 3.58 -8.59 4.06
N LEU A 172 3.80 -7.30 4.23
CA LEU A 172 3.82 -6.34 3.13
C LEU A 172 5.17 -6.40 2.46
N VAL A 173 5.22 -6.69 1.15
CA VAL A 173 6.46 -6.85 0.40
C VAL A 173 6.32 -6.30 -1.01
N SER A 174 6.55 -5.00 -1.15
CA SER A 174 6.40 -4.25 -2.40
C SER A 174 7.73 -3.71 -2.93
N GLY A 175 7.67 -2.85 -3.94
CA GLY A 175 8.83 -2.12 -4.46
C GLY A 175 9.49 -1.24 -3.39
N GLY A 176 8.69 -0.50 -2.62
CA GLY A 176 9.20 0.48 -1.65
C GLY A 176 9.06 0.09 -0.18
N HIS A 177 8.24 -0.91 0.15
CA HIS A 177 7.92 -1.30 1.52
C HIS A 177 8.18 -2.78 1.77
N CYS A 178 8.72 -3.10 2.95
CA CYS A 178 8.78 -4.47 3.44
C CYS A 178 8.65 -4.46 4.96
N GLN A 179 7.56 -5.00 5.50
CA GLN A 179 7.35 -5.08 6.95
C GLN A 179 6.40 -6.22 7.34
N PHE A 180 6.62 -6.74 8.54
CA PHE A 180 5.73 -7.68 9.22
C PHE A 180 4.78 -6.91 10.12
N LEU A 181 3.49 -7.15 9.97
CA LEU A 181 2.43 -6.54 10.76
C LEU A 181 1.56 -7.62 11.39
N ARG A 182 1.28 -7.50 12.67
CA ARG A 182 0.14 -8.14 13.30
C ARG A 182 -1.05 -7.23 13.12
N VAL A 183 -2.04 -7.69 12.36
CA VAL A 183 -3.27 -6.95 12.05
C VAL A 183 -4.36 -7.42 13.01
N GLU A 184 -4.74 -6.56 13.92
CA GLU A 184 -5.67 -6.87 15.03
C GLU A 184 -7.04 -6.22 14.86
N GLY A 185 -7.16 -5.31 13.89
CA GLY A 185 -8.39 -4.58 13.58
C GLY A 185 -8.18 -3.61 12.43
N ALA A 186 -9.27 -2.98 11.98
CA ALA A 186 -9.24 -2.03 10.86
C ALA A 186 -8.28 -0.83 11.06
N GLU A 187 -8.02 -0.47 12.32
CA GLU A 187 -7.13 0.63 12.72
C GLU A 187 -6.05 0.18 13.73
N LYS A 188 -5.93 -1.12 13.99
CA LYS A 188 -4.98 -1.65 14.98
C LYS A 188 -3.96 -2.56 14.34
N PHE A 189 -2.74 -2.04 14.21
CA PHE A 189 -1.60 -2.69 13.59
C PHE A 189 -0.41 -2.66 14.54
N THR A 190 0.28 -3.79 14.71
CA THR A 190 1.53 -3.86 15.46
C THR A 190 2.64 -4.30 14.52
N ARG A 191 3.68 -3.48 14.36
CA ARG A 191 4.84 -3.81 13.54
C ARG A 191 5.80 -4.71 14.31
N LEU A 192 6.09 -5.88 13.78
CA LEU A 192 7.03 -6.85 14.36
C LEU A 192 8.45 -6.66 13.85
N GLY A 193 8.61 -6.02 12.70
CA GLY A 193 9.89 -5.71 12.07
C GLY A 193 9.67 -5.24 10.63
N GLY A 194 10.73 -4.74 10.00
CA GLY A 194 10.68 -4.27 8.62
C GLY A 194 12.07 -4.07 8.05
N THR A 195 12.13 -3.67 6.76
CA THR A 195 13.44 -3.41 6.15
C THR A 195 14.05 -2.12 6.70
N ILE A 196 15.33 -2.21 7.08
CA ILE A 196 16.10 -1.06 7.58
C ILE A 196 16.79 -0.29 6.44
N ASP A 197 16.75 -0.82 5.22
CA ASP A 197 17.39 -0.24 4.04
C ASP A 197 16.51 -0.43 2.79
N ASP A 198 16.98 -1.15 1.75
CA ASP A 198 16.21 -1.39 0.54
C ASP A 198 15.03 -2.35 0.81
N ALA A 199 13.92 -2.14 0.11
CA ALA A 199 12.87 -3.16 0.03
C ALA A 199 13.26 -4.27 -0.96
N PRO A 200 12.68 -5.50 -0.85
CA PRO A 200 13.00 -6.59 -1.77
C PRO A 200 12.77 -6.24 -3.23
N GLY A 201 11.64 -5.59 -3.58
CA GLY A 201 11.36 -5.19 -4.96
C GLY A 201 12.44 -4.26 -5.51
N GLU A 202 12.83 -3.24 -4.74
CA GLU A 202 13.94 -2.34 -5.08
C GLU A 202 15.27 -3.12 -5.27
N ALA A 203 15.51 -4.14 -4.45
CA ALA A 203 16.70 -4.98 -4.57
C ALA A 203 16.66 -5.84 -5.84
N PHE A 204 15.49 -6.37 -6.24
CA PHE A 204 15.29 -7.06 -7.51
C PHE A 204 15.51 -6.14 -8.71
N ASP A 205 14.97 -4.92 -8.69
CA ASP A 205 15.13 -3.93 -9.77
C ASP A 205 16.60 -3.51 -9.94
N LYS A 206 17.31 -3.25 -8.82
CA LYS A 206 18.74 -2.97 -8.83
C LYS A 206 19.58 -4.14 -9.38
N THR A 207 19.18 -5.38 -9.03
CA THR A 207 19.82 -6.61 -9.53
C THR A 207 19.62 -6.75 -11.04
N ALA A 208 18.40 -6.57 -11.54
CA ALA A 208 18.10 -6.61 -12.97
C ALA A 208 18.94 -5.58 -13.73
N LYS A 209 19.00 -4.34 -13.24
CA LYS A 209 19.81 -3.26 -13.84
C LYS A 209 21.30 -3.63 -13.88
N LEU A 210 21.84 -4.20 -12.80
CA LEU A 210 23.25 -4.63 -12.74
C LEU A 210 23.58 -5.76 -13.74
N LEU A 211 22.61 -6.61 -14.07
CA LEU A 211 22.78 -7.75 -14.96
C LEU A 211 22.28 -7.49 -16.40
N GLY A 212 21.86 -6.26 -16.70
CA GLY A 212 21.37 -5.88 -18.04
C GLY A 212 20.04 -6.55 -18.39
N LEU A 213 19.19 -6.85 -17.38
CA LEU A 213 17.86 -7.39 -17.56
C LEU A 213 16.81 -6.27 -17.67
N PRO A 214 15.67 -6.55 -18.33
CA PRO A 214 14.59 -5.56 -18.45
C PRO A 214 13.94 -5.20 -17.09
N GLN A 215 13.17 -4.13 -17.09
CA GLN A 215 12.31 -3.72 -16.00
C GLN A 215 10.84 -4.10 -16.31
N PRO A 216 10.04 -4.42 -15.29
CA PRO A 216 10.37 -4.50 -13.86
C PRO A 216 11.29 -5.68 -13.52
N GLY A 217 12.22 -5.44 -12.60
CA GLY A 217 13.32 -6.37 -12.30
C GLY A 217 12.87 -7.68 -11.62
N GLY A 218 11.82 -7.66 -10.83
CA GLY A 218 11.31 -8.85 -10.15
C GLY A 218 11.02 -10.01 -11.12
N PRO A 219 10.10 -9.84 -12.08
CA PRO A 219 9.81 -10.87 -13.10
C PRO A 219 11.02 -11.24 -13.96
N ALA A 220 11.86 -10.26 -14.33
CA ALA A 220 13.02 -10.52 -15.17
C ALA A 220 14.08 -11.38 -14.46
N VAL A 221 14.39 -11.09 -13.21
CA VAL A 221 15.31 -11.89 -12.37
C VAL A 221 14.73 -13.27 -12.13
N GLU A 222 13.43 -13.39 -11.85
CA GLU A 222 12.77 -14.69 -11.65
C GLU A 222 12.85 -15.57 -12.92
N ALA A 223 12.56 -14.99 -14.08
CA ALA A 223 12.62 -15.72 -15.35
C ALA A 223 14.03 -16.25 -15.63
N GLU A 224 15.05 -15.42 -15.43
CA GLU A 224 16.45 -15.81 -15.63
C GLU A 224 16.90 -16.84 -14.57
N ALA A 225 16.50 -16.67 -13.31
CA ALA A 225 16.84 -17.57 -12.20
C ALA A 225 16.37 -19.01 -12.40
N ARG A 226 15.31 -19.24 -13.19
CA ARG A 226 14.81 -20.59 -13.51
C ARG A 226 15.82 -21.46 -14.26
N HIS A 227 16.78 -20.83 -14.91
CA HIS A 227 17.83 -21.49 -15.69
C HIS A 227 19.16 -21.59 -14.95
N GLY A 228 19.23 -21.08 -13.72
CA GLY A 228 20.47 -20.97 -12.96
C GLY A 228 20.58 -21.93 -11.78
N VAL A 229 21.81 -22.10 -11.29
CA VAL A 229 22.15 -22.91 -10.12
C VAL A 229 22.37 -22.00 -8.92
N ALA A 230 21.42 -21.99 -7.97
CA ALA A 230 21.43 -21.09 -6.81
C ALA A 230 22.64 -21.25 -5.88
N GLY A 231 23.25 -22.44 -5.85
CA GLY A 231 24.39 -22.76 -4.97
C GLY A 231 25.76 -22.32 -5.50
N ARG A 232 25.85 -21.83 -6.74
CA ARG A 232 27.15 -21.44 -7.33
C ARG A 232 27.74 -20.20 -6.67
N PHE A 233 26.94 -19.25 -6.26
CA PHE A 233 27.39 -18.03 -5.58
C PHE A 233 26.87 -17.98 -4.15
N ALA A 234 27.78 -17.87 -3.18
CA ALA A 234 27.44 -17.80 -1.77
C ALA A 234 27.05 -16.36 -1.37
N PHE A 235 25.80 -15.98 -1.66
CA PHE A 235 25.28 -14.69 -1.21
C PHE A 235 24.96 -14.69 0.29
N PRO A 236 25.15 -13.56 0.99
CA PRO A 236 24.79 -13.44 2.40
C PRO A 236 23.28 -13.54 2.62
N ARG A 237 22.88 -13.93 3.84
CA ARG A 237 21.49 -13.86 4.34
C ARG A 237 21.44 -12.81 5.45
N PRO A 238 21.26 -11.53 5.10
CA PRO A 238 21.39 -10.44 6.05
C PRO A 238 20.44 -10.59 7.24
N LEU A 239 20.94 -10.26 8.44
CA LEU A 239 20.20 -10.23 9.70
C LEU A 239 19.59 -11.57 10.15
N LEU A 240 19.94 -12.71 9.56
CA LEU A 240 19.49 -14.01 10.06
C LEU A 240 20.19 -14.41 11.36
N ASP A 241 21.39 -13.91 11.61
CA ASP A 241 22.15 -14.03 12.85
C ASP A 241 21.59 -13.17 13.99
N ARG A 242 20.72 -12.20 13.69
CA ARG A 242 20.09 -11.30 14.67
C ARG A 242 18.67 -11.73 15.01
N ALA A 243 18.34 -11.61 16.29
CA ALA A 243 16.96 -11.80 16.76
C ALA A 243 15.97 -10.82 16.10
N GLY A 244 14.66 -11.13 16.21
CA GLY A 244 13.59 -10.29 15.69
C GLY A 244 13.35 -10.47 14.20
N CYS A 245 12.49 -9.59 13.65
CA CYS A 245 11.95 -9.70 12.30
C CYS A 245 12.42 -8.58 11.35
N ASP A 246 13.43 -7.79 11.73
CA ASP A 246 14.01 -6.79 10.86
C ASP A 246 14.73 -7.43 9.68
N LEU A 247 14.71 -6.72 8.55
CA LEU A 247 15.17 -7.14 7.23
C LEU A 247 16.20 -6.17 6.68
N SER A 248 17.07 -6.65 5.79
CA SER A 248 18.02 -5.81 5.05
C SER A 248 18.34 -6.47 3.70
N PHE A 249 18.38 -5.70 2.63
CA PHE A 249 18.63 -6.19 1.28
C PHE A 249 19.69 -5.39 0.51
N SER A 250 20.08 -4.20 0.97
CA SER A 250 21.07 -3.36 0.28
C SER A 250 22.45 -4.03 0.16
N GLY A 251 22.84 -4.83 1.16
CA GLY A 251 24.08 -5.60 1.15
C GLY A 251 24.12 -6.69 0.08
N LEU A 252 22.97 -7.24 -0.32
CA LEU A 252 22.87 -8.24 -1.39
C LEU A 252 23.26 -7.67 -2.75
N LYS A 253 22.85 -6.42 -3.05
CA LYS A 253 23.27 -5.72 -4.27
C LYS A 253 24.79 -5.64 -4.38
N THR A 254 25.47 -5.27 -3.28
CA THR A 254 26.94 -5.16 -3.27
C THR A 254 27.61 -6.52 -3.44
N ALA A 255 27.07 -7.57 -2.80
CA ALA A 255 27.56 -8.94 -2.93
C ALA A 255 27.41 -9.44 -4.38
N LEU A 256 26.26 -9.19 -5.00
CA LEU A 256 25.99 -9.54 -6.40
C LEU A 256 26.94 -8.80 -7.35
N MET A 257 27.13 -7.49 -7.16
CA MET A 257 28.05 -6.70 -7.96
C MET A 257 29.48 -7.27 -7.89
N ARG A 258 29.98 -7.58 -6.71
CA ARG A 258 31.30 -8.19 -6.54
C ARG A 258 31.43 -9.55 -7.23
N ALA A 259 30.40 -10.40 -7.10
CA ALA A 259 30.38 -11.70 -7.77
C ALA A 259 30.37 -11.57 -9.27
N ARG A 260 29.57 -10.66 -9.83
CA ARG A 260 29.56 -10.31 -11.26
C ARG A 260 30.93 -9.85 -11.73
N ASP A 261 31.52 -8.90 -11.02
CA ASP A 261 32.81 -8.29 -11.41
C ASP A 261 33.93 -9.31 -11.38
N ALA A 262 33.91 -10.26 -10.43
CA ALA A 262 34.87 -11.36 -10.35
C ALA A 262 34.75 -12.28 -11.59
N VAL A 263 33.52 -12.65 -11.99
CA VAL A 263 33.31 -13.45 -13.21
C VAL A 263 33.76 -12.70 -14.48
N VAL A 264 33.47 -11.40 -14.57
CA VAL A 264 33.90 -10.56 -15.71
C VAL A 264 35.42 -10.47 -15.77
N ALA A 265 36.10 -10.30 -14.63
CA ALA A 265 37.57 -10.25 -14.58
C ALA A 265 38.21 -11.58 -14.99
N GLU A 266 37.61 -12.72 -14.59
CA GLU A 266 38.10 -14.06 -14.92
C GLU A 266 37.89 -14.42 -16.40
N LYS A 267 36.69 -14.09 -16.97
CA LYS A 267 36.23 -14.60 -18.26
C LYS A 267 36.13 -13.55 -19.37
N GLY A 268 36.34 -12.27 -19.05
CA GLY A 268 36.19 -11.16 -19.98
C GLY A 268 34.73 -10.74 -20.23
N GLY A 269 33.75 -11.40 -19.59
CA GLY A 269 32.32 -11.08 -19.73
C GLY A 269 31.42 -12.06 -19.00
N LEU A 270 30.10 -11.80 -18.98
CA LEU A 270 29.08 -12.69 -18.44
C LEU A 270 28.50 -13.56 -19.55
N THR A 271 28.53 -14.87 -19.39
CA THR A 271 27.70 -15.77 -20.18
C THR A 271 26.24 -15.73 -19.68
N ARG A 272 25.31 -16.26 -20.49
CA ARG A 272 23.91 -16.43 -20.05
C ARG A 272 23.81 -17.33 -18.81
N ALA A 273 24.60 -18.38 -18.74
CA ALA A 273 24.63 -19.27 -17.57
C ALA A 273 25.13 -18.55 -16.31
N ASP A 274 26.21 -17.74 -16.42
CA ASP A 274 26.71 -16.96 -15.28
C ASP A 274 25.63 -15.99 -14.76
N ARG A 275 24.89 -15.33 -15.66
CA ARG A 275 23.81 -14.42 -15.33
C ARG A 275 22.65 -15.15 -14.64
N ALA A 276 22.26 -16.30 -15.17
CA ALA A 276 21.21 -17.13 -14.59
C ALA A 276 21.57 -17.61 -13.17
N ASP A 277 22.81 -18.03 -12.94
CA ASP A 277 23.29 -18.46 -11.64
C ASP A 277 23.34 -17.30 -10.62
N LEU A 278 23.76 -16.10 -11.06
CA LEU A 278 23.71 -14.90 -10.23
C LEU A 278 22.27 -14.56 -9.82
N CYS A 279 21.32 -14.63 -10.75
CA CYS A 279 19.89 -14.42 -10.48
C CYS A 279 19.34 -15.48 -9.51
N ALA A 280 19.64 -16.75 -9.73
CA ALA A 280 19.18 -17.85 -8.90
C ALA A 280 19.72 -17.74 -7.47
N GLY A 281 21.01 -17.43 -7.32
CA GLY A 281 21.63 -17.25 -6.02
C GLY A 281 21.06 -16.04 -5.25
N PHE A 282 20.85 -14.91 -5.95
CA PHE A 282 20.23 -13.73 -5.37
C PHE A 282 18.79 -14.02 -4.90
N GLN A 283 17.96 -14.60 -5.77
CA GLN A 283 16.57 -14.96 -5.44
C GLN A 283 16.52 -15.93 -4.26
N ALA A 284 17.40 -16.92 -4.20
CA ALA A 284 17.48 -17.85 -3.09
C ALA A 284 17.84 -17.13 -1.77
N ALA A 285 18.75 -16.14 -1.80
CA ALA A 285 19.09 -15.37 -0.60
C ALA A 285 17.91 -14.55 -0.08
N VAL A 286 17.16 -13.87 -0.95
CA VAL A 286 15.95 -13.13 -0.58
C VAL A 286 14.89 -14.08 -0.03
N ARG A 287 14.66 -15.21 -0.71
CA ARG A 287 13.70 -16.26 -0.28
C ARG A 287 14.02 -16.76 1.13
N ASP A 288 15.27 -17.13 1.39
CA ASP A 288 15.69 -17.70 2.67
C ASP A 288 15.53 -16.69 3.82
N VAL A 289 15.85 -15.42 3.58
CA VAL A 289 15.66 -14.33 4.55
C VAL A 289 14.18 -14.13 4.85
N LEU A 290 13.33 -14.01 3.83
CA LEU A 290 11.88 -13.79 4.02
C LEU A 290 11.24 -15.00 4.72
N ALA A 291 11.58 -16.22 4.32
CA ALA A 291 11.03 -17.44 4.92
C ALA A 291 11.38 -17.57 6.41
N GLU A 292 12.66 -17.37 6.78
CA GLU A 292 13.07 -17.49 8.19
C GLU A 292 12.49 -16.37 9.05
N LYS A 293 12.47 -15.13 8.55
CA LYS A 293 11.87 -14.00 9.29
C LYS A 293 10.35 -14.15 9.43
N SER A 294 9.67 -14.71 8.42
CA SER A 294 8.23 -15.05 8.52
C SER A 294 7.98 -16.14 9.58
N ARG A 295 8.83 -17.16 9.63
CA ARG A 295 8.75 -18.20 10.66
C ARG A 295 8.88 -17.59 12.07
N ARG A 296 9.80 -16.64 12.26
CA ARG A 296 9.99 -15.94 13.54
C ARG A 296 8.79 -15.06 13.89
N ALA A 297 8.24 -14.33 12.90
CA ALA A 297 7.08 -13.48 13.10
C ALA A 297 5.84 -14.29 13.52
N LEU A 298 5.61 -15.44 12.90
CA LEU A 298 4.53 -16.37 13.30
C LEU A 298 4.75 -16.92 14.71
N ALA A 299 5.99 -17.35 15.05
CA ALA A 299 6.32 -17.85 16.37
C ALA A 299 6.15 -16.78 17.48
N ALA A 300 6.40 -15.51 17.16
CA ALA A 300 6.22 -14.38 18.07
C ALA A 300 4.74 -13.92 18.16
N SER A 301 3.85 -14.46 17.33
CA SER A 301 2.45 -14.04 17.22
C SER A 301 1.53 -15.27 17.29
N PRO A 302 1.34 -15.90 18.45
CA PRO A 302 0.43 -17.04 18.58
C PRO A 302 -1.02 -16.60 18.36
N GLY A 303 -1.87 -17.53 17.89
CA GLY A 303 -3.30 -17.30 17.72
C GLY A 303 -3.69 -16.53 16.48
N MET A 304 -2.79 -16.41 15.48
CA MET A 304 -3.13 -15.83 14.18
C MET A 304 -4.10 -16.71 13.40
N THR A 305 -5.10 -16.11 12.79
CA THR A 305 -6.09 -16.80 11.95
C THR A 305 -5.53 -17.16 10.57
N GLY A 306 -4.44 -16.50 10.14
CA GLY A 306 -3.78 -16.75 8.87
C GLY A 306 -2.47 -15.98 8.74
N PHE A 307 -1.72 -16.32 7.70
CA PHE A 307 -0.55 -15.59 7.23
C PHE A 307 -0.81 -15.06 5.83
N ALA A 308 -0.93 -13.75 5.71
CA ALA A 308 -1.19 -13.07 4.46
C ALA A 308 0.06 -12.38 3.91
N VAL A 309 0.22 -12.37 2.59
CA VAL A 309 1.34 -11.71 1.91
C VAL A 309 0.78 -10.85 0.79
N ALA A 310 1.10 -9.55 0.77
CA ALA A 310 0.71 -8.65 -0.30
C ALA A 310 1.88 -7.77 -0.76
N GLY A 311 1.73 -7.23 -1.97
CA GLY A 311 2.74 -6.46 -2.69
C GLY A 311 3.32 -7.23 -3.87
N GLY A 312 3.89 -6.51 -4.84
CA GLY A 312 4.34 -7.08 -6.12
C GLY A 312 5.35 -8.23 -6.01
N VAL A 313 6.16 -8.27 -4.95
CA VAL A 313 7.13 -9.35 -4.72
C VAL A 313 6.44 -10.68 -4.36
N ALA A 314 5.18 -10.64 -3.86
CA ALA A 314 4.38 -11.84 -3.61
C ALA A 314 4.02 -12.62 -4.89
N ALA A 315 4.17 -12.01 -6.07
CA ALA A 315 3.99 -12.65 -7.36
C ALA A 315 5.11 -13.63 -7.71
N ASN A 316 6.32 -13.48 -7.12
CA ASN A 316 7.44 -14.38 -7.35
C ASN A 316 7.12 -15.78 -6.81
N GLN A 317 7.09 -16.78 -7.71
CA GLN A 317 6.65 -18.13 -7.38
C GLN A 317 7.57 -18.85 -6.38
N SER A 318 8.90 -18.62 -6.47
CA SER A 318 9.87 -19.23 -5.55
C SER A 318 9.71 -18.69 -4.12
N LEU A 319 9.48 -17.37 -3.99
CA LEU A 319 9.24 -16.73 -2.71
C LEU A 319 7.88 -17.17 -2.14
N ARG A 320 6.84 -17.16 -2.97
CA ARG A 320 5.49 -17.57 -2.58
C ARG A 320 5.47 -19.00 -2.03
N ALA A 321 6.05 -19.95 -2.77
CA ALA A 321 6.11 -21.34 -2.32
C ALA A 321 6.86 -21.52 -0.98
N ALA A 322 7.93 -20.77 -0.76
CA ALA A 322 8.67 -20.81 0.51
C ALA A 322 7.84 -20.26 1.68
N LEU A 323 7.11 -19.16 1.46
CA LEU A 323 6.25 -18.52 2.48
C LEU A 323 5.02 -19.39 2.79
N GLU A 324 4.43 -20.02 1.77
CA GLU A 324 3.35 -21.00 1.93
C GLU A 324 3.80 -22.19 2.77
N GLY A 325 5.00 -22.72 2.50
CA GLY A 325 5.59 -23.77 3.33
C GLY A 325 5.85 -23.34 4.77
N VAL A 326 6.12 -22.07 5.03
CA VAL A 326 6.22 -21.53 6.40
C VAL A 326 4.86 -21.52 7.09
N ALA A 327 3.81 -21.05 6.43
CA ALA A 327 2.44 -21.05 6.95
C ALA A 327 1.95 -22.47 7.28
N GLN A 328 2.18 -23.42 6.34
CA GLN A 328 1.83 -24.82 6.51
C GLN A 328 2.47 -25.43 7.75
N ARG A 329 3.79 -25.20 7.95
CA ARG A 329 4.50 -25.69 9.16
C ARG A 329 4.01 -25.04 10.46
N ALA A 330 3.49 -23.82 10.38
CA ALA A 330 2.89 -23.12 11.51
C ALA A 330 1.42 -23.49 11.75
N GLY A 331 0.81 -24.28 10.87
CA GLY A 331 -0.59 -24.70 10.99
C GLY A 331 -1.60 -23.59 10.75
N VAL A 332 -1.25 -22.57 9.96
CA VAL A 332 -2.14 -21.45 9.61
C VAL A 332 -2.39 -21.37 8.11
N PRO A 333 -3.58 -20.93 7.66
CA PRO A 333 -3.85 -20.67 6.26
C PRO A 333 -2.85 -19.65 5.67
N PHE A 334 -2.41 -19.88 4.43
CA PHE A 334 -1.62 -18.94 3.64
C PHE A 334 -2.54 -18.22 2.64
N LEU A 335 -2.48 -16.90 2.63
CA LEU A 335 -3.28 -16.06 1.73
C LEU A 335 -2.37 -15.12 0.96
N ALA A 336 -2.59 -15.05 -0.35
CA ALA A 336 -1.97 -14.04 -1.20
C ALA A 336 -3.03 -13.57 -2.18
N PRO A 337 -3.48 -12.32 -2.07
CA PRO A 337 -4.48 -11.76 -2.97
C PRO A 337 -4.11 -11.92 -4.44
N PRO A 338 -5.07 -11.88 -5.37
CA PRO A 338 -4.79 -11.81 -6.80
C PRO A 338 -3.80 -10.70 -7.12
N LEU A 339 -2.92 -10.90 -8.11
CA LEU A 339 -1.85 -9.96 -8.45
C LEU A 339 -2.35 -8.52 -8.68
N ALA A 340 -3.51 -8.38 -9.33
CA ALA A 340 -4.15 -7.09 -9.59
C ALA A 340 -4.53 -6.32 -8.31
N LEU A 341 -4.61 -6.99 -7.16
CA LEU A 341 -4.88 -6.40 -5.84
C LEU A 341 -3.63 -6.37 -4.93
N CYS A 342 -2.50 -6.92 -5.41
CA CYS A 342 -1.22 -6.85 -4.71
C CYS A 342 -0.45 -5.56 -5.00
N THR A 343 -0.70 -4.91 -6.15
CA THR A 343 -0.16 -3.60 -6.51
C THR A 343 -1.10 -2.49 -6.07
N ASP A 344 -0.67 -1.24 -6.20
CA ASP A 344 -1.48 -0.08 -5.83
C ASP A 344 -2.80 -0.07 -6.61
N ASN A 345 -3.91 0.02 -5.90
CA ASN A 345 -5.24 0.01 -6.47
C ASN A 345 -6.25 0.68 -5.53
N ALA A 346 -7.37 1.14 -6.10
CA ALA A 346 -8.36 1.85 -5.31
C ALA A 346 -9.38 0.94 -4.59
N ALA A 347 -9.49 -0.34 -4.99
CA ALA A 347 -10.40 -1.28 -4.31
C ALA A 347 -9.94 -1.55 -2.87
N MET A 348 -8.62 -1.66 -2.63
CA MET A 348 -8.06 -1.79 -1.28
C MET A 348 -8.36 -0.55 -0.42
N ILE A 349 -8.42 0.63 -1.02
CA ILE A 349 -8.71 1.88 -0.31
C ILE A 349 -10.20 1.99 0.00
N ALA A 350 -11.09 1.65 -0.96
CA ALA A 350 -12.52 1.56 -0.72
C ALA A 350 -12.83 0.60 0.43
N TRP A 351 -12.19 -0.58 0.42
CA TRP A 351 -12.37 -1.59 1.46
C TRP A 351 -11.87 -1.12 2.83
N ALA A 352 -10.63 -0.64 2.91
CA ALA A 352 -10.07 -0.17 4.18
C ALA A 352 -10.86 1.02 4.75
N GLY A 353 -11.34 1.91 3.89
CA GLY A 353 -12.22 3.00 4.29
C GLY A 353 -13.57 2.51 4.82
N MET A 354 -14.16 1.49 4.18
CA MET A 354 -15.41 0.88 4.64
C MET A 354 -15.24 0.16 5.99
N GLU A 355 -14.15 -0.60 6.17
CA GLU A 355 -13.82 -1.24 7.45
C GLU A 355 -13.66 -0.19 8.56
N ARG A 356 -12.94 0.90 8.27
CA ARG A 356 -12.75 2.02 9.19
C ARG A 356 -14.06 2.74 9.49
N PHE A 357 -14.89 2.97 8.48
CA PHE A 357 -16.21 3.59 8.65
C PHE A 357 -17.14 2.75 9.54
N ARG A 358 -17.08 1.42 9.46
CA ARG A 358 -17.83 0.51 10.33
C ARG A 358 -17.43 0.61 11.81
N THR A 359 -16.22 1.08 12.13
CA THR A 359 -15.84 1.38 13.52
C THR A 359 -16.37 2.73 14.03
N GLY A 360 -17.09 3.47 13.17
CA GLY A 360 -17.60 4.82 13.46
C GLY A 360 -16.64 5.95 13.10
N ALA A 361 -15.50 5.63 12.48
CA ALA A 361 -14.51 6.64 12.11
C ALA A 361 -14.82 7.23 10.73
N HIS A 362 -14.82 8.55 10.65
CA HIS A 362 -14.90 9.35 9.42
C HIS A 362 -14.13 10.64 9.63
N ASP A 363 -13.78 11.29 8.55
CA ASP A 363 -13.02 12.54 8.56
C ASP A 363 -13.92 13.68 8.00
N ASP A 364 -13.60 14.89 8.36
CA ASP A 364 -14.23 16.11 7.82
C ASP A 364 -13.34 16.73 6.71
N LEU A 365 -13.75 17.89 6.21
CA LEU A 365 -13.01 18.62 5.19
C LEU A 365 -11.66 19.19 5.67
N THR A 366 -11.29 19.01 6.94
CA THR A 366 -9.95 19.36 7.47
C THR A 366 -8.94 18.23 7.30
N LEU A 367 -9.36 17.03 6.82
CA LEU A 367 -8.46 15.90 6.52
C LEU A 367 -7.19 16.38 5.82
N SER A 368 -6.03 16.06 6.38
CA SER A 368 -4.74 16.47 5.84
C SER A 368 -4.04 15.34 5.10
N ALA A 369 -3.38 15.67 4.00
CA ALA A 369 -2.43 14.77 3.35
C ALA A 369 -1.18 14.57 4.22
N ARG A 370 -0.75 13.32 4.40
CA ARG A 370 0.34 12.92 5.29
C ARG A 370 1.40 12.14 4.49
N PRO A 371 2.48 12.78 4.03
CA PRO A 371 3.52 12.09 3.26
C PRO A 371 4.23 11.00 4.07
N ARG A 372 4.17 11.10 5.41
CA ARG A 372 4.63 10.08 6.35
C ARG A 372 3.50 9.76 7.33
N TRP A 373 3.12 8.51 7.36
CA TRP A 373 2.05 8.03 8.24
C TRP A 373 2.30 6.56 8.58
N PRO A 374 3.09 6.27 9.63
CA PRO A 374 3.32 4.88 10.05
C PRO A 374 2.01 4.25 10.51
N LEU A 375 1.81 2.96 10.18
CA LEU A 375 0.66 2.18 10.66
C LEU A 375 0.70 1.98 12.17
N ASP A 376 1.87 1.61 12.68
CA ASP A 376 2.13 1.48 14.11
C ASP A 376 2.88 2.73 14.58
N ARG A 377 2.16 3.58 15.33
CA ARG A 377 2.70 4.86 15.85
C ARG A 377 3.60 4.68 17.07
N ASP A 378 3.46 3.54 17.75
CA ASP A 378 4.19 3.24 18.99
C ASP A 378 5.50 2.48 18.68
N ALA A 379 5.62 1.95 17.47
CA ALA A 379 6.84 1.26 17.08
C ALA A 379 8.01 2.24 16.92
N PRO A 380 9.22 1.85 17.37
CA PRO A 380 10.42 2.66 17.15
C PRO A 380 10.64 2.86 15.65
N ALA A 381 11.14 4.04 15.25
CA ALA A 381 11.48 4.30 13.85
C ALA A 381 12.48 3.26 13.33
N LEU A 382 12.26 2.75 12.11
CA LEU A 382 13.25 1.90 11.45
C LEU A 382 14.46 2.77 11.08
N ILE A 383 15.56 2.57 11.79
CA ILE A 383 16.80 3.33 11.56
C ILE A 383 17.54 2.68 10.41
N GLY A 384 17.39 3.23 9.21
CA GLY A 384 18.24 2.89 8.07
C GLY A 384 19.58 3.63 8.16
N SER A 385 20.67 2.98 7.76
CA SER A 385 22.04 3.53 7.75
C SER A 385 22.30 4.57 6.64
N GLY A 386 21.27 5.14 6.02
CA GLY A 386 21.38 6.09 4.90
C GLY A 386 20.91 7.50 5.25
N LYS A 387 21.38 8.51 4.46
CA LYS A 387 20.99 9.94 4.52
C LYS A 387 19.49 10.20 4.26
N ARG A 388 18.69 9.18 3.96
CA ARG A 388 17.23 9.26 3.84
C ARG A 388 16.66 8.85 5.20
N GLY A 389 15.99 9.79 5.89
CA GLY A 389 15.43 9.59 7.21
C GLY A 389 14.52 8.35 7.34
N ALA A 390 14.02 8.08 8.56
CA ALA A 390 13.19 6.92 8.87
C ALA A 390 12.16 6.64 7.77
N LYS A 391 12.19 5.42 7.20
CA LYS A 391 11.13 4.94 6.32
C LYS A 391 9.87 4.70 7.18
N ALA A 392 8.72 5.11 6.69
CA ALA A 392 7.43 4.95 7.36
C ALA A 392 7.04 3.48 7.53
#